data_f755dacbe0e9abda57ceebf1efe66fd2
#
_entry.id   f755dacbe0e9abda57ceebf1efe66fd2
#
_cell.length_a   1.000
_cell.length_b   1.000
_cell.length_c   1.000
_cell.angle_alpha   90.00
_cell.angle_beta   90.00
_cell.angle_gamma   90.00
#
_symmetry.space_group_name_H-M   'P 1'
#
loop_
_entity.id
_entity.type
_entity.pdbx_description
1 polymer ?
#
loop_
_entity_poly.entity_id
_entity_poly.type
_entity_poly.pdbx_seq_one_letter_code
_entity_poly.pdbx_strand_id
1 'polypeptide(L)'
;GKQGYGEPGGVCEACALSQFGSASNGRGKACKNMRVLYLLRSGEFMPLAINLSPTSISPFREFLNKGFVFRNRATYGSLVEIGLKRQTNPEGKDYSVATFKWLGDFHGEQLAAVRKYALSFREQIRGMNRQRIEAKREQDDGLCEVESCATAPAVTDDSFCIGSTVNGDTQPLPA
;
A
#
# COMPACT_ATOMS: atom_id res chain seq x y z
N GLY A 1 -4.95 2.01 -8.09
CA GLY A 1 -5.55 2.75 -6.97
C GLY A 1 -6.15 4.06 -7.47
N LYS A 2 -7.17 4.54 -6.78
CA LYS A 2 -7.75 5.85 -7.06
C LYS A 2 -7.10 6.94 -6.21
N GLN A 3 -6.68 6.57 -5.00
CA GLN A 3 -6.07 7.47 -4.03
C GLN A 3 -4.88 6.77 -3.35
N GLY A 4 -3.76 7.46 -3.26
CA GLY A 4 -2.54 7.02 -2.59
C GLY A 4 -2.47 7.55 -1.16
N TYR A 5 -1.86 6.73 -0.28
CA TYR A 5 -1.54 7.09 1.11
C TYR A 5 -0.02 7.10 1.25
N GLY A 6 0.52 8.10 1.90
CA GLY A 6 1.96 8.30 2.06
C GLY A 6 2.46 9.52 1.30
N GLU A 7 3.76 9.67 1.15
CA GLU A 7 4.34 10.80 0.41
C GLU A 7 4.72 10.36 -1.02
N PRO A 8 4.27 11.15 -2.03
CA PRO A 8 3.39 12.32 -1.97
C PRO A 8 1.94 11.88 -1.85
N GLY A 9 1.21 11.18 -1.43
CA GLY A 9 -0.21 10.89 -1.35
C GLY A 9 -1.08 11.57 -2.43
N GLY A 10 -2.41 11.46 -2.30
CA GLY A 10 -3.35 12.14 -3.18
C GLY A 10 -3.89 11.30 -4.33
N VAL A 11 -4.32 11.94 -5.42
CA VAL A 11 -4.98 11.30 -6.56
C VAL A 11 -3.96 10.55 -7.42
N CYS A 12 -4.07 9.22 -7.51
CA CYS A 12 -3.11 8.37 -8.22
C CYS A 12 -3.08 8.63 -9.74
N GLU A 13 -4.17 9.10 -10.32
CA GLU A 13 -4.30 9.32 -11.76
C GLU A 13 -3.41 10.46 -12.24
N ALA A 14 -3.31 11.53 -11.43
CA ALA A 14 -2.48 12.69 -11.72
C ALA A 14 -1.05 12.57 -11.17
N CYS A 15 -0.74 11.55 -10.39
CA CYS A 15 0.54 11.40 -9.70
C CYS A 15 1.64 10.90 -10.64
N ALA A 16 2.74 11.65 -10.76
CA ALA A 16 3.90 11.29 -11.58
C ALA A 16 4.51 9.93 -11.21
N LEU A 17 4.56 9.59 -9.90
CA LEU A 17 5.08 8.30 -9.42
C LEU A 17 4.16 7.11 -9.73
N SER A 18 2.90 7.35 -10.08
CA SER A 18 1.94 6.33 -10.49
C SER A 18 1.98 6.05 -12.00
N GLN A 19 2.75 6.79 -12.77
CA GLN A 19 2.90 6.57 -14.21
C GLN A 19 3.92 5.48 -14.53
N PHE A 20 3.72 4.76 -15.64
CA PHE A 20 4.72 3.79 -16.12
C PHE A 20 5.98 4.54 -16.57
N GLY A 21 7.15 3.96 -16.26
CA GLY A 21 8.44 4.58 -16.52
C GLY A 21 8.97 5.44 -15.36
N SER A 22 8.16 5.70 -14.31
CA SER A 22 8.58 6.51 -13.17
C SER A 22 9.55 5.81 -12.20
N ALA A 23 9.70 4.49 -12.30
CA ALA A 23 10.66 3.77 -11.48
C ALA A 23 12.11 4.12 -11.87
N SER A 24 13.04 4.09 -10.91
CA SER A 24 14.45 4.44 -11.10
C SER A 24 15.15 3.66 -12.21
N ASN A 25 14.66 2.47 -12.54
CA ASN A 25 15.16 1.64 -13.64
C ASN A 25 14.47 1.93 -14.99
N GLY A 26 13.64 2.97 -15.08
CA GLY A 26 12.88 3.33 -16.28
C GLY A 26 11.78 2.33 -16.66
N ARG A 27 11.57 1.27 -15.88
CA ARG A 27 10.58 0.24 -16.14
C ARG A 27 9.59 0.13 -14.98
N GLY A 28 8.31 0.19 -15.29
CA GLY A 28 7.26 0.09 -14.28
C GLY A 28 6.98 1.41 -13.57
N LYS A 29 6.32 1.32 -12.43
CA LYS A 29 5.89 2.46 -11.62
C LYS A 29 6.73 2.55 -10.35
N ALA A 30 7.16 3.75 -9.96
CA ALA A 30 7.80 3.98 -8.67
C ALA A 30 6.81 3.71 -7.52
N CYS A 31 5.59 4.23 -7.63
CA CYS A 31 4.50 3.91 -6.71
C CYS A 31 3.74 2.68 -7.18
N LYS A 32 3.84 1.59 -6.43
CA LYS A 32 3.20 0.31 -6.75
C LYS A 32 1.83 0.20 -6.10
N ASN A 33 0.84 -0.23 -6.87
CA ASN A 33 -0.46 -0.60 -6.31
C ASN A 33 -0.31 -1.90 -5.52
N MET A 34 -0.59 -1.83 -4.23
CA MET A 34 -0.59 -2.98 -3.33
C MET A 34 -2.02 -3.26 -2.87
N ARG A 35 -2.31 -4.50 -2.53
CA ARG A 35 -3.58 -4.87 -1.92
C ARG A 35 -3.32 -5.51 -0.57
N VAL A 36 -3.93 -4.97 0.47
CA VAL A 36 -3.85 -5.53 1.82
C VAL A 36 -4.97 -6.55 2.01
N LEU A 37 -4.60 -7.74 2.44
CA LEU A 37 -5.53 -8.78 2.87
C LEU A 37 -5.43 -8.92 4.39
N TYR A 38 -6.57 -8.95 5.06
CA TYR A 38 -6.66 -9.26 6.47
C TYR A 38 -7.14 -10.69 6.63
N LEU A 39 -6.33 -11.51 7.26
CA LEU A 39 -6.55 -12.94 7.44
C LEU A 39 -6.60 -13.28 8.92
N LEU A 40 -7.62 -14.00 9.33
CA LEU A 40 -7.69 -14.57 10.66
C LEU A 40 -7.14 -15.98 10.62
N ARG A 41 -6.11 -16.28 11.41
CA ARG A 41 -5.55 -17.61 11.56
C ARG A 41 -6.29 -18.39 12.63
N SER A 42 -6.31 -19.70 12.49
CA SER A 42 -6.90 -20.57 13.50
C SER A 42 -6.19 -20.39 14.86
N GLY A 43 -6.99 -20.20 15.91
CA GLY A 43 -6.46 -19.97 17.26
C GLY A 43 -5.99 -18.55 17.55
N GLU A 44 -6.03 -17.63 16.59
CA GLU A 44 -5.65 -16.22 16.79
C GLU A 44 -6.88 -15.31 16.79
N PHE A 45 -6.84 -14.31 17.67
CA PHE A 45 -7.90 -13.28 17.76
C PHE A 45 -7.59 -12.04 16.92
N MET A 46 -6.30 -11.81 16.60
CA MET A 46 -5.85 -10.68 15.82
C MET A 46 -5.65 -11.08 14.37
N PRO A 47 -6.20 -10.32 13.41
CA PRO A 47 -5.99 -10.62 12.00
C PRO A 47 -4.59 -10.22 11.56
N LEU A 48 -4.00 -11.07 10.75
CA LEU A 48 -2.73 -10.84 10.08
C LEU A 48 -2.97 -10.02 8.81
N ALA A 49 -2.22 -8.93 8.63
CA ALA A 49 -2.23 -8.13 7.40
C ALA A 49 -1.15 -8.62 6.43
N ILE A 50 -1.55 -9.04 5.24
CA ILE A 50 -0.64 -9.44 4.16
C ILE A 50 -0.75 -8.45 3.00
N ASN A 51 0.39 -7.89 2.61
CA ASN A 51 0.48 -7.02 1.44
C ASN A 51 0.75 -7.84 0.18
N LEU A 52 -0.22 -7.87 -0.73
CA LEU A 52 -0.04 -8.52 -2.03
C LEU A 52 0.72 -7.61 -2.99
N SER A 53 1.79 -8.14 -3.57
CA SER A 53 2.51 -7.50 -4.67
C SER A 53 1.62 -7.35 -5.91
N PRO A 54 1.93 -6.41 -6.83
CA PRO A 54 1.20 -6.25 -8.09
C PRO A 54 1.07 -7.53 -8.90
N THR A 55 2.11 -8.38 -8.91
CA THR A 55 2.13 -9.67 -9.61
C THR A 55 1.15 -10.68 -9.02
N SER A 56 0.84 -10.58 -7.73
CA SER A 56 -0.09 -11.47 -7.02
C SER A 56 -1.54 -10.98 -7.04
N ILE A 57 -1.80 -9.77 -7.52
CA ILE A 57 -3.16 -9.20 -7.56
C ILE A 57 -4.03 -9.92 -8.62
N SER A 58 -3.46 -10.27 -9.77
CA SER A 58 -4.22 -10.98 -10.83
C SER A 58 -4.65 -12.39 -10.39
N PRO A 59 -3.76 -13.25 -9.89
CA PRO A 59 -4.14 -14.55 -9.32
C PRO A 59 -5.18 -14.43 -8.20
N PHE A 60 -5.05 -13.43 -7.34
CA PHE A 60 -6.05 -13.19 -6.30
C PHE A 60 -7.43 -12.81 -6.86
N ARG A 61 -7.47 -11.96 -7.89
CA ARG A 61 -8.73 -11.58 -8.55
C ARG A 61 -9.40 -12.78 -9.21
N GLU A 62 -8.64 -13.63 -9.87
CA GLU A 62 -9.15 -14.86 -10.47
C GLU A 62 -9.73 -15.80 -9.41
N PHE A 63 -9.01 -15.97 -8.29
CA PHE A 63 -9.48 -16.75 -7.17
C PHE A 63 -10.80 -16.22 -6.60
N LEU A 64 -10.90 -14.89 -6.41
CA LEU A 64 -12.13 -14.26 -5.93
C LEU A 64 -13.30 -14.48 -6.90
N ASN A 65 -13.08 -14.28 -8.18
CA ASN A 65 -14.13 -14.45 -9.19
C ASN A 65 -14.64 -15.90 -9.22
N LYS A 66 -13.74 -16.88 -9.33
CA LYS A 66 -14.10 -18.30 -9.39
C LYS A 66 -14.69 -18.83 -8.08
N GLY A 67 -14.14 -18.42 -6.95
CA GLY A 67 -14.49 -18.97 -5.63
C GLY A 67 -15.68 -18.29 -4.96
N PHE A 68 -15.86 -17.00 -5.16
CA PHE A 68 -16.79 -16.20 -4.36
C PHE A 68 -17.82 -15.45 -5.19
N VAL A 69 -17.41 -14.74 -6.22
CA VAL A 69 -18.34 -13.91 -7.01
C VAL A 69 -19.37 -14.77 -7.72
N PHE A 70 -18.95 -15.81 -8.45
CA PHE A 70 -19.88 -16.70 -9.15
C PHE A 70 -20.78 -17.52 -8.22
N ARG A 71 -20.34 -17.72 -6.96
CA ARG A 71 -21.14 -18.45 -5.96
C ARG A 71 -21.95 -17.54 -5.05
N ASN A 72 -21.90 -16.22 -5.28
CA ASN A 72 -22.53 -15.20 -4.43
C ASN A 72 -22.18 -15.38 -2.94
N ARG A 73 -20.92 -15.66 -2.63
CA ARG A 73 -20.44 -15.90 -1.27
C ARG A 73 -19.51 -14.79 -0.80
N ALA A 74 -19.59 -14.50 0.50
CA ALA A 74 -18.68 -13.56 1.15
C ALA A 74 -17.36 -14.25 1.48
N THR A 75 -16.24 -13.55 1.31
CA THR A 75 -14.88 -14.07 1.52
C THR A 75 -14.59 -14.50 2.96
N TYR A 76 -15.23 -13.89 3.95
CA TYR A 76 -15.07 -14.25 5.37
C TYR A 76 -15.65 -15.62 5.74
N GLY A 77 -16.52 -16.18 4.91
CA GLY A 77 -17.19 -17.44 5.17
C GLY A 77 -16.44 -18.69 4.75
N SER A 78 -15.18 -18.57 4.36
CA SER A 78 -14.42 -19.70 3.81
C SER A 78 -13.02 -19.80 4.38
N LEU A 79 -12.53 -21.04 4.45
CA LEU A 79 -11.13 -21.36 4.72
C LEU A 79 -10.34 -21.34 3.42
N VAL A 80 -9.21 -20.62 3.44
CA VAL A 80 -8.34 -20.44 2.29
C VAL A 80 -6.90 -20.79 2.68
N GLU A 81 -6.25 -21.58 1.86
CA GLU A 81 -4.80 -21.80 1.92
C GLU A 81 -4.10 -20.77 1.04
N ILE A 82 -3.09 -20.12 1.57
CA ILE A 82 -2.27 -19.16 0.85
C ILE A 82 -0.85 -19.69 0.80
N GLY A 83 -0.34 -19.89 -0.40
CA GLY A 83 1.01 -20.34 -0.68
C GLY A 83 1.77 -19.35 -1.56
N LEU A 84 3.01 -19.70 -1.85
CA LEU A 84 3.87 -18.96 -2.78
C LEU A 84 4.37 -19.90 -3.87
N LYS A 85 4.35 -19.41 -5.10
CA LYS A 85 4.96 -20.05 -6.26
C LYS A 85 6.08 -19.19 -6.80
N ARG A 86 7.27 -19.78 -6.99
CA ARG A 86 8.38 -19.12 -7.67
C ARG A 86 8.10 -19.06 -9.16
N GLN A 87 8.35 -17.91 -9.75
CA GLN A 87 8.29 -17.67 -11.20
C GLN A 87 9.52 -16.88 -11.61
N THR A 88 9.93 -17.08 -12.86
CA THR A 88 11.06 -16.37 -13.46
C THR A 88 10.53 -15.47 -14.57
N ASN A 89 10.94 -14.21 -14.60
CA ASN A 89 10.57 -13.30 -15.67
C ASN A 89 11.42 -13.58 -16.93
N PRO A 90 11.07 -13.01 -18.10
CA PRO A 90 11.85 -13.18 -19.33
C PRO A 90 13.32 -12.71 -19.23
N GLU A 91 13.63 -11.88 -18.24
CA GLU A 91 14.99 -11.38 -17.96
C GLU A 91 15.80 -12.31 -17.03
N GLY A 92 15.26 -13.48 -16.66
CA GLY A 92 15.93 -14.45 -15.79
C GLY A 92 15.86 -14.11 -14.29
N LYS A 93 15.08 -13.10 -13.86
CA LYS A 93 14.92 -12.76 -12.45
C LYS A 93 13.78 -13.56 -11.84
N ASP A 94 14.07 -14.18 -10.69
CA ASP A 94 13.08 -14.91 -9.93
C ASP A 94 12.25 -14.00 -9.04
N TYR A 95 10.98 -14.29 -8.96
CA TYR A 95 10.02 -13.62 -8.06
C TYR A 95 8.97 -14.59 -7.56
N SER A 96 8.34 -14.24 -6.45
CA SER A 96 7.29 -15.05 -5.85
C SER A 96 5.91 -14.48 -6.16
N VAL A 97 4.99 -15.36 -6.51
CA VAL A 97 3.57 -15.03 -6.74
C VAL A 97 2.72 -15.79 -5.73
N ALA A 98 1.79 -15.09 -5.08
CA ALA A 98 0.87 -15.71 -4.14
C ALA A 98 -0.10 -16.63 -4.88
N THR A 99 -0.33 -17.81 -4.31
CA THR A 99 -1.32 -18.78 -4.76
C THR A 99 -2.42 -18.90 -3.72
N PHE A 100 -3.63 -19.16 -4.17
CA PHE A 100 -4.81 -19.22 -3.32
C PHE A 100 -5.58 -20.50 -3.63
N LYS A 101 -5.91 -21.25 -2.58
CA LYS A 101 -6.67 -22.48 -2.68
C LYS A 101 -7.82 -22.44 -1.68
N TRP A 102 -9.01 -22.69 -2.16
CA TRP A 102 -10.17 -22.86 -1.31
C TRP A 102 -10.13 -24.23 -0.65
N LEU A 103 -10.33 -24.29 0.68
CA LEU A 103 -10.32 -25.52 1.46
C LEU A 103 -11.73 -25.94 1.90
N GLY A 104 -12.59 -24.98 2.21
CA GLY A 104 -13.93 -25.27 2.70
C GLY A 104 -14.67 -24.00 3.10
N ASP A 105 -15.93 -24.16 3.47
CA ASP A 105 -16.78 -23.08 3.94
C ASP A 105 -17.23 -23.31 5.37
N PHE A 106 -17.41 -22.23 6.12
CA PHE A 106 -18.06 -22.27 7.42
C PHE A 106 -19.58 -22.38 7.26
N HIS A 107 -20.21 -23.06 8.20
CA HIS A 107 -21.65 -23.26 8.24
C HIS A 107 -22.23 -22.98 9.64
N GLY A 108 -23.53 -22.73 9.72
CA GLY A 108 -24.26 -22.58 10.98
C GLY A 108 -23.69 -21.51 11.90
N GLU A 109 -23.51 -21.85 13.16
CA GLU A 109 -23.02 -20.93 14.20
C GLU A 109 -21.63 -20.40 13.94
N GLN A 110 -20.72 -21.22 13.37
CA GLN A 110 -19.38 -20.79 13.02
C GLN A 110 -19.40 -19.68 11.99
N LEU A 111 -20.23 -19.79 10.96
CA LEU A 111 -20.40 -18.75 9.94
C LEU A 111 -20.95 -17.46 10.57
N ALA A 112 -21.92 -17.56 11.47
CA ALA A 112 -22.50 -16.41 12.16
C ALA A 112 -21.44 -15.68 13.02
N ALA A 113 -20.63 -16.44 13.77
CA ALA A 113 -19.55 -15.88 14.59
C ALA A 113 -18.47 -15.17 13.74
N VAL A 114 -17.97 -15.81 12.69
CA VAL A 114 -16.98 -15.24 11.78
C VAL A 114 -17.53 -14.03 11.05
N ARG A 115 -18.80 -14.04 10.64
CA ARG A 115 -19.47 -12.90 10.04
C ARG A 115 -19.51 -11.69 10.97
N LYS A 116 -19.94 -11.90 12.21
CA LYS A 116 -19.99 -10.82 13.23
C LYS A 116 -18.61 -10.20 13.42
N TYR A 117 -17.61 -11.05 13.61
CA TYR A 117 -16.21 -10.61 13.74
C TYR A 117 -15.72 -9.82 12.50
N ALA A 118 -15.91 -10.37 11.31
CA ALA A 118 -15.44 -9.73 10.07
C ALA A 118 -16.09 -8.38 9.80
N LEU A 119 -17.39 -8.23 10.13
CA LEU A 119 -18.10 -6.96 9.97
C LEU A 119 -17.60 -5.92 10.97
N SER A 120 -17.44 -6.28 12.24
CA SER A 120 -16.87 -5.41 13.28
C SER A 120 -15.46 -4.95 12.91
N PHE A 121 -14.60 -5.87 12.52
CA PHE A 121 -13.23 -5.55 12.12
C PHE A 121 -13.18 -4.63 10.88
N ARG A 122 -14.05 -4.87 9.90
CA ARG A 122 -14.18 -4.02 8.72
C ARG A 122 -14.52 -2.57 9.08
N GLU A 123 -15.43 -2.36 10.02
CA GLU A 123 -15.78 -1.01 10.48
C GLU A 123 -14.61 -0.34 11.21
N GLN A 124 -13.87 -1.06 12.03
CA GLN A 124 -12.65 -0.54 12.68
C GLN A 124 -11.61 -0.09 11.65
N ILE A 125 -11.31 -0.91 10.64
CA ILE A 125 -10.35 -0.56 9.57
C ILE A 125 -10.84 0.66 8.77
N ARG A 126 -12.13 0.75 8.48
CA ARG A 126 -12.70 1.92 7.80
C ARG A 126 -12.58 3.18 8.62
N GLY A 127 -12.83 3.09 9.93
CA GLY A 127 -12.66 4.20 10.87
C GLY A 127 -11.22 4.71 10.90
N MET A 128 -10.26 3.81 11.08
CA MET A 128 -8.84 4.17 11.08
C MET A 128 -8.38 4.81 9.77
N ASN A 129 -8.84 4.29 8.63
CA ASN A 129 -8.49 4.86 7.33
C ASN A 129 -9.10 6.26 7.14
N ARG A 130 -10.33 6.49 7.63
CA ARG A 130 -10.96 7.82 7.61
C ARG A 130 -10.18 8.82 8.44
N GLN A 131 -9.82 8.46 9.67
CA GLN A 131 -9.01 9.31 10.55
C GLN A 131 -7.66 9.67 9.93
N ARG A 132 -6.98 8.71 9.26
CA ARG A 132 -5.72 8.99 8.55
C ARG A 132 -5.90 9.99 7.41
N ILE A 133 -7.00 9.92 6.67
CA ILE A 133 -7.29 10.84 5.58
C ILE A 133 -7.57 12.23 6.13
N GLU A 134 -8.35 12.33 7.20
CA GLU A 134 -8.70 13.59 7.87
C GLU A 134 -7.44 14.26 8.44
N ALA A 135 -6.64 13.53 9.23
CA ALA A 135 -5.40 14.04 9.79
C ALA A 135 -4.42 14.56 8.70
N LYS A 136 -4.36 13.89 7.56
CA LYS A 136 -3.51 14.35 6.46
C LYS A 136 -4.04 15.62 5.80
N ARG A 137 -5.35 15.76 5.64
CA ARG A 137 -5.95 16.98 5.10
C ARG A 137 -5.68 18.18 5.99
N GLU A 138 -5.81 18.01 7.32
CA GLU A 138 -5.51 19.07 8.29
C GLU A 138 -4.04 19.51 8.23
N GLN A 139 -3.11 18.57 7.97
CA GLN A 139 -1.69 18.91 7.75
C GLN A 139 -1.45 19.65 6.44
N ASP A 140 -2.09 19.24 5.35
CA ASP A 140 -1.96 19.88 4.04
C ASP A 140 -2.60 21.29 4.06
N ASP A 141 -3.74 21.48 4.71
CA ASP A 141 -4.41 22.78 4.84
C ASP A 141 -3.62 23.74 5.73
N GLY A 142 -2.99 23.24 6.81
CA GLY A 142 -2.14 24.05 7.69
C GLY A 142 -0.84 24.55 7.04
N LEU A 143 -0.36 23.89 6.01
CA LEU A 143 0.81 24.34 5.25
C LEU A 143 0.49 25.47 4.27
N CYS A 144 -0.76 25.58 3.79
CA CYS A 144 -1.17 26.66 2.88
C CYS A 144 -1.33 28.03 3.57
N GLU A 145 -1.53 28.08 4.88
CA GLU A 145 -1.69 29.34 5.60
C GLU A 145 -0.35 30.09 5.87
N VAL A 146 0.79 29.39 5.79
CA VAL A 146 2.11 29.98 6.10
C VAL A 146 2.77 30.62 4.86
N GLU A 147 2.39 30.26 3.65
CA GLU A 147 2.98 30.82 2.43
C GLU A 147 2.30 32.10 1.90
N SER A 148 1.19 32.53 2.49
CA SER A 148 0.45 33.72 2.06
C SER A 148 0.95 35.04 2.64
N CYS A 149 2.02 35.07 3.41
CA CYS A 149 2.53 36.28 4.09
C CYS A 149 3.99 36.59 3.77
N ALA A 150 4.35 36.69 2.50
CA ALA A 150 5.62 37.28 2.11
C ALA A 150 5.49 38.08 0.80
N THR A 151 4.75 39.19 0.87
CA THR A 151 4.97 40.30 0.00
C THR A 151 6.05 41.19 0.62
N ALA A 152 7.30 40.96 0.29
CA ALA A 152 8.38 41.87 0.64
C ALA A 152 8.89 42.55 -0.62
N PRO A 153 9.22 43.87 -0.54
CA PRO A 153 9.56 44.69 -1.68
C PRO A 153 10.97 44.41 -2.20
N ALA A 154 11.11 44.60 -3.48
CA ALA A 154 12.38 44.54 -4.19
C ALA A 154 13.44 45.45 -3.55
N VAL A 155 14.59 44.86 -3.18
CA VAL A 155 15.84 45.59 -2.99
C VAL A 155 16.88 44.92 -3.88
N THR A 156 17.32 45.65 -4.85
CA THR A 156 18.53 45.47 -5.64
C THR A 156 19.73 45.61 -4.73
N ASP A 157 20.64 44.62 -4.62
CA ASP A 157 22.05 44.92 -4.71
C ASP A 157 22.91 43.63 -4.82
N ASP A 158 23.97 43.76 -5.60
CA ASP A 158 25.03 42.79 -5.84
C ASP A 158 25.78 42.44 -4.57
N SER A 159 26.04 41.17 -4.31
CA SER A 159 27.35 40.76 -3.80
C SER A 159 27.41 39.22 -3.55
N PHE A 160 28.24 38.55 -4.34
CA PHE A 160 29.23 37.55 -4.01
C PHE A 160 28.87 36.48 -2.95
N CYS A 161 28.54 35.28 -3.38
CA CYS A 161 28.53 34.09 -2.50
C CYS A 161 29.74 33.19 -2.78
N ILE A 162 30.63 33.15 -1.79
CA ILE A 162 31.75 32.20 -1.70
C ILE A 162 31.21 30.86 -1.21
N GLY A 163 31.51 29.82 -1.95
CA GLY A 163 31.23 28.44 -1.56
C GLY A 163 32.08 27.95 -0.40
N SER A 164 31.51 27.19 0.49
CA SER A 164 32.23 26.40 1.47
C SER A 164 31.88 24.94 1.26
N THR A 165 32.86 24.21 0.73
CA THR A 165 32.92 22.75 0.70
C THR A 165 33.29 22.23 2.10
N VAL A 166 32.49 21.32 2.63
CA VAL A 166 32.87 20.57 3.83
C VAL A 166 33.05 19.11 3.42
N ASN A 167 34.31 18.67 3.49
CA ASN A 167 34.75 17.29 3.33
C ASN A 167 34.34 16.49 4.57
N GLY A 168 33.64 15.39 4.37
CA GLY A 168 33.35 14.39 5.39
C GLY A 168 34.26 13.18 5.25
N ASP A 169 35.08 12.94 6.27
CA ASP A 169 36.04 11.85 6.39
C ASP A 169 35.36 10.48 6.38
N THR A 170 35.92 9.62 5.53
CA THR A 170 35.61 8.18 5.50
C THR A 170 36.63 7.46 6.37
N GLN A 171 36.19 6.81 7.44
CA GLN A 171 37.02 5.97 8.29
C GLN A 171 36.76 4.49 7.98
N PRO A 172 37.78 3.65 7.73
CA PRO A 172 37.60 2.23 7.47
C PRO A 172 37.53 1.41 8.77
N LEU A 173 36.70 0.38 8.77
CA LEU A 173 36.60 -0.61 9.85
C LEU A 173 37.76 -1.60 9.81
N PRO A 174 38.25 -2.06 10.96
CA PRO A 174 39.31 -3.06 11.06
C PRO A 174 38.80 -4.49 10.86
N ALA A 175 39.72 -5.33 10.43
CA ALA A 175 39.60 -6.74 10.08
C ALA A 175 39.12 -7.67 11.22
#